data_f4dd4128d518fb09cbccb0094308f52e
#
_entry.id   f4dd4128d518fb09cbccb0094308f52e
#
_cell.length_a   1.000
_cell.length_b   1.000
_cell.length_c   1.000
_cell.angle_alpha   90.00
_cell.angle_beta   90.00
_cell.angle_gamma   90.00
#
_symmetry.space_group_name_H-M   'P 1'
#
loop_
_entity.id
_entity.type
_entity.pdbx_description
1 polymer ?
#
loop_
_entity_poly.entity_id
_entity_poly.type
_entity_poly.pdbx_seq_one_letter_code
_entity_poly.pdbx_strand_id
1 'polypeptide(L)'
;MGCGALKFLDKEHGEFKSIRVHDNFRRQNIGIKLIEYLIIEAKKLNIRKISIETGAGEFFKPARKLFKRCDFKPCQPFGHYKVDPNSLYYTKQINHV
;
A
#
# COMPACT_ATOMS: atom_id res chain seq x y z
N MET A 1 -0.67 -4.05 16.58
CA MET A 1 -1.83 -3.98 15.70
C MET A 1 -1.59 -2.97 14.58
N GLY A 2 -1.98 -3.30 13.38
CA GLY A 2 -1.84 -2.42 12.24
C GLY A 2 -3.04 -1.51 12.08
N CYS A 3 -2.83 -0.40 11.40
CA CYS A 3 -3.87 0.57 11.11
C CYS A 3 -3.73 1.04 9.66
N GLY A 4 -4.83 1.11 8.95
CA GLY A 4 -4.80 1.56 7.57
C GLY A 4 -6.16 2.09 7.13
N ALA A 5 -6.13 2.93 6.12
CA ALA A 5 -7.32 3.51 5.53
C ALA A 5 -7.22 3.45 4.01
N LEU A 6 -8.36 3.34 3.35
CA LEU A 6 -8.44 3.30 1.90
C LEU A 6 -9.09 4.59 1.41
N LYS A 7 -8.42 5.25 0.47
CA LYS A 7 -8.93 6.46 -0.16
C LYS A 7 -9.17 6.19 -1.64
N PHE A 8 -10.33 6.61 -2.15
CA PHE A 8 -10.59 6.51 -3.59
C PHE A 8 -9.82 7.59 -4.33
N LEU A 9 -9.04 7.19 -5.33
CA LEU A 9 -8.42 8.12 -6.28
C LEU A 9 -9.33 8.31 -7.49
N ASP A 10 -9.99 7.23 -7.88
CA ASP A 10 -11.09 7.25 -8.85
C ASP A 10 -11.98 6.02 -8.57
N LYS A 11 -12.89 5.70 -9.49
CA LYS A 11 -13.86 4.62 -9.28
C LYS A 11 -13.21 3.25 -9.07
N GLU A 12 -12.05 3.03 -9.66
CA GLU A 12 -11.38 1.73 -9.65
C GLU A 12 -9.99 1.76 -9.06
N HIS A 13 -9.50 2.93 -8.66
CA HIS A 13 -8.15 3.09 -8.13
C HIS A 13 -8.22 3.63 -6.70
N GLY A 14 -7.68 2.88 -5.77
CA GLY A 14 -7.63 3.26 -4.37
C GLY A 14 -6.20 3.44 -3.88
N GLU A 15 -6.05 4.21 -2.84
CA GLU A 15 -4.77 4.42 -2.18
C GLU A 15 -4.88 3.95 -0.72
N PHE A 16 -3.94 3.12 -0.29
CA PHE A 16 -3.80 2.79 1.13
C PHE A 16 -3.06 3.91 1.81
N LYS A 17 -3.71 4.59 2.73
CA LYS A 17 -3.12 5.69 3.48
C LYS A 17 -2.90 5.29 4.93
N SER A 18 -1.87 5.90 5.55
CA SER A 18 -1.63 5.75 6.99
C SER A 18 -1.51 4.30 7.43
N ILE A 19 -0.94 3.44 6.58
CA ILE A 19 -0.65 2.08 7.01
C ILE A 19 0.46 2.16 8.05
N ARG A 20 0.10 1.85 9.28
CA ARG A 20 1.04 1.87 10.39
C ARG A 20 1.12 0.49 10.98
N VAL A 21 2.29 -0.08 10.87
CA VAL A 21 2.58 -1.41 11.42
C VAL A 21 3.76 -1.25 12.37
N HIS A 22 3.71 -0.22 13.18
CA HIS A 22 4.76 0.23 14.11
C HIS A 22 5.76 -0.85 14.51
N ASP A 23 5.58 -1.41 15.69
CA ASP A 23 6.45 -2.46 16.18
C ASP A 23 6.31 -3.74 15.39
N ASN A 24 5.29 -3.81 14.55
CA ASN A 24 5.00 -4.99 13.74
C ASN A 24 5.80 -5.04 12.44
N PHE A 25 6.62 -4.04 12.14
CA PHE A 25 7.56 -4.14 11.03
C PHE A 25 8.46 -5.36 11.18
N ARG A 26 8.67 -5.78 12.41
CA ARG A 26 9.43 -7.00 12.71
C ARG A 26 8.58 -8.25 12.54
N ARG A 27 7.25 -8.09 12.53
CA ARG A 27 6.29 -9.18 12.40
C ARG A 27 5.58 -9.05 11.07
N GLN A 28 6.30 -9.38 10.01
CA GLN A 28 5.78 -9.19 8.66
C GLN A 28 4.47 -9.95 8.41
N ASN A 29 4.25 -11.07 9.14
CA ASN A 29 3.00 -11.81 8.97
C ASN A 29 1.78 -10.98 9.35
N ILE A 30 1.89 -10.14 10.38
CA ILE A 30 0.79 -9.25 10.77
C ILE A 30 0.56 -8.19 9.69
N GLY A 31 1.64 -7.62 9.15
CA GLY A 31 1.54 -6.66 8.08
C GLY A 31 0.94 -7.25 6.83
N ILE A 32 1.34 -8.47 6.46
CA ILE A 32 0.79 -9.17 5.32
C ILE A 32 -0.72 -9.37 5.49
N LYS A 33 -1.15 -9.81 6.67
CA LYS A 33 -2.56 -10.02 6.95
C LYS A 33 -3.36 -8.72 6.86
N LEU A 34 -2.80 -7.61 7.33
CA LEU A 34 -3.46 -6.32 7.22
C LEU A 34 -3.64 -5.93 5.77
N ILE A 35 -2.59 -6.06 4.95
CA ILE A 35 -2.66 -5.72 3.53
C ILE A 35 -3.65 -6.62 2.82
N GLU A 36 -3.63 -7.92 3.10
CA GLU A 36 -4.58 -8.85 2.50
C GLU A 36 -6.02 -8.50 2.86
N TYR A 37 -6.26 -8.13 4.11
CA TYR A 37 -7.57 -7.69 4.55
C TYR A 37 -8.03 -6.44 3.78
N LEU A 38 -7.14 -5.45 3.65
CA LEU A 38 -7.46 -4.23 2.92
C LEU A 38 -7.72 -4.49 1.44
N ILE A 39 -7.01 -5.45 0.85
CA ILE A 39 -7.25 -5.85 -0.54
C ILE A 39 -8.63 -6.47 -0.69
N ILE A 40 -9.04 -7.34 0.24
CA ILE A 40 -10.36 -7.94 0.22
C ILE A 40 -11.44 -6.86 0.30
N GLU A 41 -11.27 -5.89 1.20
CA GLU A 41 -12.21 -4.79 1.33
C GLU A 41 -12.27 -3.91 0.08
N ALA A 42 -11.11 -3.68 -0.54
CA ALA A 42 -11.05 -2.92 -1.77
C ALA A 42 -11.79 -3.64 -2.90
N LYS A 43 -11.67 -4.96 -2.99
CA LYS A 43 -12.40 -5.74 -3.99
C LYS A 43 -13.91 -5.62 -3.80
N LYS A 44 -14.38 -5.60 -2.56
CA LYS A 44 -15.79 -5.42 -2.27
C LYS A 44 -16.31 -4.06 -2.76
N LEU A 45 -15.44 -3.08 -2.83
CA LEU A 45 -15.76 -1.73 -3.31
C LEU A 45 -15.51 -1.57 -4.81
N ASN A 46 -15.24 -2.67 -5.52
CA ASN A 46 -14.97 -2.70 -6.96
C ASN A 46 -13.70 -1.94 -7.37
N ILE A 47 -12.76 -1.79 -6.44
CA ILE A 47 -11.46 -1.22 -6.76
C ILE A 47 -10.63 -2.29 -7.45
N ARG A 48 -9.94 -1.91 -8.52
CA ARG A 48 -9.12 -2.83 -9.31
C ARG A 48 -7.63 -2.58 -9.20
N LYS A 49 -7.25 -1.45 -8.64
CA LYS A 49 -5.85 -1.08 -8.51
C LYS A 49 -5.65 -0.35 -7.20
N ILE A 50 -4.59 -0.72 -6.48
CA ILE A 50 -4.26 -0.09 -5.20
C ILE A 50 -2.86 0.46 -5.30
N SER A 51 -2.65 1.66 -4.77
CA SER A 51 -1.35 2.30 -4.75
C SER A 51 -1.00 2.76 -3.35
N ILE A 52 0.30 2.83 -3.07
CA ILE A 52 0.82 3.19 -1.75
C ILE A 52 1.97 4.17 -1.95
N GLU A 53 2.01 5.22 -1.14
CA GLU A 53 3.18 6.09 -1.06
C GLU A 53 3.89 5.78 0.27
N THR A 54 5.20 5.68 0.22
CA THR A 54 6.00 5.41 1.41
C THR A 54 7.30 6.21 1.34
N GLY A 55 7.96 6.36 2.49
CA GLY A 55 9.23 7.08 2.53
C GLY A 55 10.37 6.29 1.92
N ALA A 56 11.34 7.01 1.37
CA ALA A 56 12.55 6.42 0.78
C ALA A 56 13.63 6.13 1.82
N GLY A 57 13.53 6.68 3.03
CA GLY A 57 14.56 6.53 4.05
C GLY A 57 14.64 5.14 4.66
N GLU A 58 15.71 4.92 5.43
CA GLU A 58 15.96 3.62 6.05
C GLU A 58 14.86 3.22 7.05
N PHE A 59 14.24 4.20 7.69
CA PHE A 59 13.16 3.93 8.62
C PHE A 59 12.02 3.16 7.95
N PHE A 60 11.78 3.41 6.68
CA PHE A 60 10.67 2.80 5.94
C PHE A 60 11.07 1.53 5.19
N LYS A 61 12.31 1.09 5.31
CA LYS A 61 12.78 -0.10 4.60
C LYS A 61 11.96 -1.35 4.92
N PRO A 62 11.61 -1.62 6.20
CA PRO A 62 10.77 -2.79 6.49
C PRO A 62 9.41 -2.71 5.80
N ALA A 63 8.80 -1.52 5.73
CA ALA A 63 7.53 -1.35 5.05
C ALA A 63 7.67 -1.62 3.55
N ARG A 64 8.74 -1.13 2.93
CA ARG A 64 8.98 -1.37 1.50
C ARG A 64 9.16 -2.87 1.22
N LYS A 65 9.85 -3.59 2.10
CA LYS A 65 10.00 -5.04 1.96
C LYS A 65 8.66 -5.74 2.05
N LEU A 66 7.81 -5.29 2.97
CA LEU A 66 6.48 -5.83 3.13
C LEU A 66 5.65 -5.66 1.85
N PHE A 67 5.67 -4.46 1.27
CA PHE A 67 4.91 -4.20 0.05
C PHE A 67 5.38 -5.10 -1.10
N LYS A 68 6.69 -5.29 -1.24
CA LYS A 68 7.23 -6.20 -2.27
C LYS A 68 6.77 -7.63 -2.04
N ARG A 69 6.72 -8.07 -0.80
CA ARG A 69 6.25 -9.42 -0.48
C ARG A 69 4.77 -9.61 -0.78
N CYS A 70 4.02 -8.52 -0.79
CA CYS A 70 2.60 -8.55 -1.15
C CYS A 70 2.39 -8.28 -2.64
N ASP A 71 3.44 -8.37 -3.44
CA ASP A 71 3.43 -8.22 -4.91
C ASP A 71 3.12 -6.80 -5.38
N PHE A 72 3.35 -5.80 -4.54
CA PHE A 72 3.34 -4.42 -5.00
C PHE A 72 4.60 -4.13 -5.78
N LYS A 73 4.47 -3.36 -6.83
CA LYS A 73 5.59 -3.01 -7.72
C LYS A 73 5.84 -1.51 -7.71
N PRO A 74 7.09 -1.06 -7.86
CA PRO A 74 7.37 0.37 -7.97
C PRO A 74 6.61 0.97 -9.14
N CYS A 75 6.15 2.21 -8.94
CA CYS A 75 5.41 2.91 -9.99
C CYS A 75 5.68 4.41 -9.91
N GLN A 76 5.11 5.16 -10.85
CA GLN A 76 5.18 6.61 -10.87
C GLN A 76 4.27 7.20 -9.80
N PRO A 77 4.50 8.45 -9.39
CA PRO A 77 3.57 9.13 -8.49
C PRO A 77 2.15 9.10 -9.05
N PHE A 78 1.19 8.97 -8.14
CA PHE A 78 -0.23 8.86 -8.49
C PHE A 78 -1.04 9.91 -7.74
N GLY A 79 -2.29 10.11 -8.13
CA GLY A 79 -3.17 11.08 -7.50
C GLY A 79 -2.58 12.47 -7.58
N HIS A 80 -2.45 13.14 -6.44
CA HIS A 80 -1.90 14.48 -6.37
C HIS A 80 -0.40 14.51 -6.07
N TYR A 81 0.24 13.36 -5.99
CA TYR A 81 1.65 13.29 -5.67
C TYR A 81 2.50 13.72 -6.85
N LYS A 82 3.63 14.33 -6.54
CA LYS A 82 4.65 14.69 -7.52
C LYS A 82 5.92 13.91 -7.21
N VAL A 83 6.81 13.82 -8.18
CA VAL A 83 8.11 13.18 -7.95
C VAL A 83 8.80 13.87 -6.77
N ASP A 84 9.20 13.05 -5.79
CA ASP A 84 9.82 13.54 -4.56
C ASP A 84 10.93 12.56 -4.19
N PRO A 85 12.18 13.02 -4.01
CA PRO A 85 13.27 12.11 -3.66
C PRO A 85 13.08 11.43 -2.30
N ASN A 86 12.21 11.97 -1.46
CA ASN A 86 11.94 11.39 -0.14
C ASN A 86 10.81 10.39 -0.14
N SER A 87 10.19 10.13 -1.30
CA SER A 87 9.05 9.23 -1.39
C SER A 87 9.23 8.19 -2.48
N LEU A 88 8.67 7.02 -2.24
CA LEU A 88 8.60 5.95 -3.22
C LEU A 88 7.14 5.53 -3.37
N TYR A 89 6.79 5.08 -4.55
CA TYR A 89 5.41 4.76 -4.90
C TYR A 89 5.32 3.34 -5.39
N TYR A 90 4.28 2.64 -4.94
CA TYR A 90 4.05 1.24 -5.29
C TYR A 90 2.61 1.04 -5.71
N THR A 91 2.38 0.08 -6.59
CA THR A 91 1.03 -0.21 -7.06
C THR A 91 0.85 -1.71 -7.24
N LYS A 92 -0.40 -2.15 -7.15
CA LYS A 92 -0.77 -3.55 -7.38
C LYS A 92 -2.12 -3.61 -8.05
N GLN A 93 -2.21 -4.41 -9.11
CA GLN A 93 -3.49 -4.74 -9.73
C GLN A 93 -4.17 -5.80 -8.87
N ILE A 94 -5.44 -5.56 -8.54
CA ILE A 94 -6.26 -6.53 -7.81
C ILE A 94 -7.45 -6.87 -8.67
N ASN A 95 -7.29 -7.89 -9.49
CA ASN A 95 -8.33 -8.26 -10.44
C ASN A 95 -9.48 -9.00 -9.76
N HIS A 96 -10.69 -8.69 -10.21
CA HIS A 96 -11.87 -9.47 -9.86
C HIS A 96 -12.00 -10.57 -10.91
N VAL A 97 -11.76 -11.77 -10.49
CA VAL A 97 -11.90 -12.90 -11.38
C VAL A 97 -13.02 -13.79 -10.87
#